data_b531392117025297f51ace4a61bba4f3
#
_entry.id   b531392117025297f51ace4a61bba4f3
#
_cell.length_a   1.000
_cell.length_b   1.000
_cell.length_c   1.000
_cell.angle_alpha   90.00
_cell.angle_beta   90.00
_cell.angle_gamma   90.00
#
_symmetry.space_group_name_H-M   'P 1'
#
loop_
_entity.id
_entity.type
_entity.pdbx_description
1 polymer ?
#
loop_
_entity_poly.entity_id
_entity_poly.type
_entity_poly.pdbx_seq_one_letter_code
_entity_poly.pdbx_strand_id
1 'polypeptide(L)'
;MIIDRERVKNTFAEYTSGYNATDPKIKLKIDHTYRVAELCELISRDLKLDEYETDVAWLTGMLHDVGRFEQIKRYNTFNDAQSVDHANFGADLLFKEGLIDTYVDGFHDDKYGVIVENTIRNHSAF
;
A
#
# COMPACT_ATOMS: atom_id res chain seq x y z
N MET A 1 -1.20 19.46 -3.10
CA MET A 1 -0.47 18.43 -2.30
C MET A 1 0.51 17.71 -3.20
N ILE A 2 1.66 17.37 -2.68
CA ILE A 2 2.72 16.70 -3.44
C ILE A 2 3.00 15.34 -2.82
N ILE A 3 3.09 14.31 -3.66
CA ILE A 3 3.53 12.98 -3.25
C ILE A 3 5.02 12.87 -3.60
N ASP A 4 5.85 12.77 -2.57
CA ASP A 4 7.30 12.59 -2.72
C ASP A 4 7.60 11.10 -2.82
N ARG A 5 7.88 10.63 -4.04
CA ARG A 5 8.12 9.21 -4.29
C ARG A 5 9.35 8.66 -3.57
N GLU A 6 10.40 9.46 -3.40
CA GLU A 6 11.58 9.04 -2.64
C GLU A 6 11.23 8.81 -1.17
N ARG A 7 10.46 9.73 -0.58
CA ARG A 7 9.96 9.56 0.79
C ARG A 7 9.11 8.29 0.91
N VAL A 8 8.19 8.06 -0.03
CA VAL A 8 7.33 6.87 -0.01
C VAL A 8 8.16 5.59 -0.08
N LYS A 9 9.13 5.52 -0.98
CA LYS A 9 10.01 4.36 -1.11
C LYS A 9 10.82 4.12 0.16
N ASN A 10 11.39 5.18 0.72
CA ASN A 10 12.20 5.09 1.94
C ASN A 10 11.33 4.66 3.13
N THR A 11 10.13 5.20 3.25
CA THR A 11 9.19 4.83 4.30
C THR A 11 8.76 3.37 4.16
N PHE A 12 8.49 2.91 2.95
CA PHE A 12 8.15 1.51 2.70
C PHE A 12 9.31 0.58 3.04
N ALA A 13 10.53 0.93 2.65
CA ALA A 13 11.73 0.16 2.99
C ALA A 13 11.92 0.08 4.51
N GLU A 14 11.73 1.18 5.22
CA GLU A 14 11.81 1.21 6.68
C GLU A 14 10.71 0.36 7.31
N TYR A 15 9.49 0.47 6.84
CA TYR A 15 8.36 -0.33 7.31
C TYR A 15 8.64 -1.82 7.15
N THR A 16 9.08 -2.25 5.97
CA THR A 16 9.34 -3.66 5.68
C THR A 16 10.58 -4.20 6.38
N SER A 17 11.52 -3.33 6.76
CA SER A 17 12.71 -3.73 7.52
C SER A 17 12.38 -4.28 8.91
N GLY A 18 11.20 -3.96 9.44
CA GLY A 18 10.72 -4.50 10.71
C GLY A 18 10.22 -5.95 10.62
N TYR A 19 10.22 -6.51 9.41
CA TYR A 19 9.77 -7.89 9.17
C TYR A 19 10.94 -8.76 8.70
N ASN A 20 10.77 -10.09 8.76
CA ASN A 20 11.84 -11.02 8.45
C ASN A 20 12.13 -11.06 6.94
N ALA A 21 13.20 -10.37 6.51
CA ALA A 21 13.59 -10.28 5.10
C ALA A 21 14.08 -11.63 4.53
N THR A 22 14.43 -12.61 5.39
CA THR A 22 14.82 -13.96 4.95
C THR A 22 13.61 -14.85 4.66
N ASP A 23 12.42 -14.44 5.10
CA ASP A 23 11.18 -15.16 4.77
C ASP A 23 10.82 -14.92 3.30
N PRO A 24 10.74 -15.98 2.46
CA PRO A 24 10.37 -15.82 1.06
C PRO A 24 9.01 -15.15 0.85
N LYS A 25 8.08 -15.29 1.80
CA LYS A 25 6.77 -14.64 1.74
C LYS A 25 6.89 -13.13 1.85
N ILE A 26 7.77 -12.64 2.72
CA ILE A 26 8.03 -11.20 2.87
C ILE A 26 8.67 -10.64 1.60
N LYS A 27 9.72 -11.30 1.11
CA LYS A 27 10.39 -10.88 -0.14
C LYS A 27 9.43 -10.86 -1.32
N LEU A 28 8.59 -11.89 -1.44
CA LEU A 28 7.59 -11.97 -2.51
C LEU A 28 6.67 -10.75 -2.51
N LYS A 29 6.20 -10.32 -1.33
CA LYS A 29 5.29 -9.17 -1.21
C LYS A 29 6.00 -7.84 -1.42
N ILE A 30 7.26 -7.72 -1.05
CA ILE A 30 8.04 -6.53 -1.38
C ILE A 30 8.14 -6.37 -2.90
N ASP A 31 8.58 -7.42 -3.60
CA ASP A 31 8.73 -7.39 -5.05
C ASP A 31 7.39 -7.15 -5.76
N HIS A 32 6.33 -7.81 -5.30
CA HIS A 32 4.98 -7.64 -5.80
C HIS A 32 4.49 -6.19 -5.67
N THR A 33 4.75 -5.57 -4.53
CA THR A 33 4.33 -4.18 -4.27
C THR A 33 4.94 -3.22 -5.30
N TYR A 34 6.25 -3.32 -5.55
CA TYR A 34 6.89 -2.46 -6.54
C TYR A 34 6.34 -2.69 -7.95
N ARG A 35 6.11 -3.95 -8.33
CA ARG A 35 5.54 -4.27 -9.65
C ARG A 35 4.13 -3.70 -9.81
N VAL A 36 3.29 -3.82 -8.79
CA VAL A 36 1.92 -3.29 -8.84
C VAL A 36 1.94 -1.77 -8.94
N ALA A 37 2.83 -1.10 -8.19
CA ALA A 37 2.96 0.35 -8.27
C ALA A 37 3.36 0.81 -9.68
N GLU A 38 4.31 0.13 -10.31
CA GLU A 38 4.73 0.42 -11.68
C GLU A 38 3.60 0.20 -12.69
N LEU A 39 2.81 -0.86 -12.52
CA LEU A 39 1.65 -1.13 -13.38
C LEU A 39 0.57 -0.06 -13.20
N CYS A 40 0.32 0.39 -11.98
CA CYS A 40 -0.62 1.47 -11.71
C CYS A 40 -0.18 2.76 -12.43
N GLU A 41 1.10 3.07 -12.40
CA GLU A 41 1.64 4.22 -13.12
C GLU A 41 1.45 4.07 -14.63
N LEU A 42 1.80 2.91 -15.19
CA LEU A 42 1.68 2.66 -16.63
C LEU A 42 0.24 2.82 -17.11
N ILE A 43 -0.72 2.22 -16.39
CA ILE A 43 -2.14 2.33 -16.72
C ILE A 43 -2.60 3.78 -16.64
N SER A 44 -2.18 4.51 -15.61
CA SER A 44 -2.56 5.92 -15.43
C SER A 44 -2.05 6.79 -16.59
N ARG A 45 -0.83 6.56 -17.06
CA ARG A 45 -0.27 7.28 -18.20
C ARG A 45 -1.01 6.93 -19.50
N ASP A 46 -1.37 5.68 -19.69
CA ASP A 46 -2.17 5.26 -20.86
C ASP A 46 -3.54 5.92 -20.85
N LEU A 47 -4.14 6.10 -19.68
CA LEU A 47 -5.41 6.81 -19.51
C LEU A 47 -5.26 8.32 -19.56
N LYS A 48 -4.04 8.84 -19.70
CA LYS A 48 -3.73 10.27 -19.77
C LYS A 48 -4.20 11.05 -18.53
N LEU A 49 -4.09 10.44 -17.36
CA LEU A 49 -4.31 11.11 -16.09
C LEU A 49 -3.20 12.14 -15.85
N ASP A 50 -3.50 13.19 -15.08
CA ASP A 50 -2.49 14.19 -14.76
C ASP A 50 -1.39 13.62 -13.85
N GLU A 51 -0.33 14.40 -13.61
CA GLU A 51 0.82 13.95 -12.83
C GLU A 51 0.42 13.61 -11.39
N TYR A 52 -0.44 14.40 -10.77
CA TYR A 52 -0.88 14.13 -9.40
C TYR A 52 -1.71 12.84 -9.32
N GLU A 53 -2.66 12.67 -10.23
CA GLU A 53 -3.48 11.46 -10.29
C GLU A 53 -2.63 10.22 -10.56
N THR A 54 -1.61 10.35 -11.41
CA THR A 54 -0.65 9.27 -11.68
C THR A 54 0.15 8.93 -10.42
N ASP A 55 0.60 9.93 -9.67
CA ASP A 55 1.30 9.72 -8.41
C ASP A 55 0.38 9.06 -7.36
N VAL A 56 -0.89 9.43 -7.31
CA VAL A 56 -1.88 8.81 -6.42
C VAL A 56 -2.08 7.34 -6.78
N ALA A 57 -2.17 7.01 -8.06
CA ALA A 57 -2.30 5.62 -8.51
C ALA A 57 -1.05 4.80 -8.13
N TRP A 58 0.13 5.34 -8.34
CA TRP A 58 1.39 4.72 -7.95
C TRP A 58 1.45 4.49 -6.43
N LEU A 59 1.08 5.50 -5.65
CA LEU A 59 1.02 5.41 -4.19
C LEU A 59 0.06 4.30 -3.75
N THR A 60 -1.11 4.22 -4.38
CA THR A 60 -2.08 3.17 -4.07
C THR A 60 -1.47 1.78 -4.27
N GLY A 61 -0.73 1.59 -5.36
CA GLY A 61 0.01 0.35 -5.60
C GLY A 61 1.03 0.05 -4.52
N MET A 62 1.77 1.07 -4.06
CA MET A 62 2.75 0.91 -2.98
C MET A 62 2.11 0.52 -1.65
N LEU A 63 0.87 0.93 -1.41
CA LEU A 63 0.23 0.77 -0.10
C LEU A 63 -0.80 -0.37 -0.05
N HIS A 64 -1.20 -0.94 -1.20
CA HIS A 64 -2.37 -1.82 -1.24
C HIS A 64 -2.22 -3.09 -0.39
N ASP A 65 -1.02 -3.60 -0.23
CA ASP A 65 -0.73 -4.85 0.48
C ASP A 65 0.04 -4.66 1.79
N VAL A 66 0.05 -3.44 2.36
CA VAL A 66 0.78 -3.22 3.64
C VAL A 66 0.31 -4.14 4.75
N GLY A 67 -0.96 -4.55 4.73
CA GLY A 67 -1.52 -5.46 5.72
C GLY A 67 -0.94 -6.88 5.66
N ARG A 68 -0.40 -7.29 4.51
CA ARG A 68 0.18 -8.64 4.34
C ARG A 68 1.38 -8.88 5.24
N PHE A 69 2.20 -7.86 5.50
CA PHE A 69 3.41 -8.00 6.33
C PHE A 69 3.05 -8.33 7.77
N GLU A 70 2.11 -7.60 8.36
CA GLU A 70 1.62 -7.86 9.72
C GLU A 70 0.85 -9.18 9.78
N GLN A 71 0.10 -9.51 8.74
CA GLN A 71 -0.63 -10.78 8.65
C GLN A 71 0.35 -11.97 8.75
N ILE A 72 1.43 -11.95 7.98
CA ILE A 72 2.45 -13.02 8.03
C ILE A 72 3.12 -13.06 9.40
N LYS A 73 3.45 -11.91 9.98
CA LYS A 73 4.08 -11.85 11.30
C LYS A 73 3.20 -12.46 12.38
N ARG A 74 1.91 -12.15 12.38
CA ARG A 74 0.98 -12.59 13.43
C ARG A 74 0.44 -14.00 13.20
N TYR A 75 0.20 -14.39 11.95
CA TYR A 75 -0.54 -15.61 11.62
C TYR A 75 0.23 -16.59 10.75
N ASN A 76 1.37 -16.21 10.22
CA ASN A 76 2.22 -17.03 9.33
C ASN A 76 1.46 -17.62 8.13
N THR A 77 0.49 -16.88 7.60
CA THR A 77 -0.30 -17.30 6.44
C THR A 77 -0.83 -16.09 5.68
N PHE A 78 -1.04 -16.25 4.37
CA PHE A 78 -1.77 -15.29 3.54
C PHE A 78 -3.25 -15.66 3.39
N ASN A 79 -3.71 -16.68 4.10
CA ASN A 79 -5.12 -17.10 4.04
C ASN A 79 -5.97 -16.18 4.93
N ASP A 80 -6.72 -15.27 4.31
CA ASP A 80 -7.55 -14.29 5.03
C ASP A 80 -8.63 -14.98 5.88
N ALA A 81 -9.20 -16.06 5.39
CA ALA A 81 -10.25 -16.80 6.10
C ALA A 81 -9.74 -17.44 7.41
N GLN A 82 -8.43 -17.71 7.51
CA GLN A 82 -7.80 -18.29 8.69
C GLN A 82 -7.10 -17.25 9.57
N SER A 83 -7.14 -15.97 9.19
CA SER A 83 -6.43 -14.90 9.91
C SER A 83 -7.24 -13.62 9.94
N VAL A 84 -6.97 -12.69 9.03
CA VAL A 84 -7.63 -11.38 8.92
C VAL A 84 -7.93 -11.09 7.45
N ASP A 85 -8.92 -10.25 7.19
CA ASP A 85 -9.11 -9.64 5.88
C ASP A 85 -7.97 -8.63 5.67
N HIS A 86 -6.95 -9.02 4.89
CA HIS A 86 -5.72 -8.24 4.75
C HIS A 86 -5.97 -6.85 4.15
N ALA A 87 -6.96 -6.71 3.28
CA ALA A 87 -7.28 -5.44 2.65
C ALA A 87 -7.82 -4.44 3.67
N ASN A 88 -8.83 -4.82 4.45
CA ASN A 88 -9.36 -3.97 5.51
C ASN A 88 -8.35 -3.74 6.62
N PHE A 89 -7.60 -4.76 6.99
CA PHE A 89 -6.57 -4.66 7.99
C PHE A 89 -5.48 -3.64 7.59
N GLY A 90 -5.01 -3.71 6.35
CA GLY A 90 -4.03 -2.75 5.82
C GLY A 90 -4.59 -1.33 5.77
N ALA A 91 -5.83 -1.16 5.33
CA ALA A 91 -6.48 0.14 5.32
C ALA A 91 -6.64 0.71 6.74
N ASP A 92 -6.94 -0.13 7.73
CA ASP A 92 -7.00 0.30 9.13
C ASP A 92 -5.63 0.75 9.65
N LEU A 93 -4.56 0.02 9.34
CA LEU A 93 -3.20 0.43 9.71
C LEU A 93 -2.85 1.81 9.12
N LEU A 94 -3.22 2.05 7.87
CA LEU A 94 -2.92 3.30 7.18
C LEU A 94 -3.77 4.47 7.69
N PHE A 95 -5.09 4.29 7.74
CA PHE A 95 -6.03 5.41 7.90
C PHE A 95 -6.62 5.53 9.31
N LYS A 96 -6.78 4.44 10.03
CA LYS A 96 -7.24 4.51 11.43
C LYS A 96 -6.09 4.67 12.41
N GLU A 97 -4.97 3.97 12.19
CA GLU A 97 -3.81 4.02 13.07
C GLU A 97 -2.78 5.07 12.65
N GLY A 98 -2.99 5.73 11.50
CA GLY A 98 -2.20 6.88 11.08
C GLY A 98 -0.91 6.57 10.34
N LEU A 99 -0.68 5.32 9.93
CA LEU A 99 0.54 4.97 9.18
C LEU A 99 0.68 5.78 7.89
N ILE A 100 -0.43 6.20 7.27
CA ILE A 100 -0.41 7.00 6.05
C ILE A 100 0.37 8.31 6.23
N ASP A 101 0.37 8.89 7.42
CA ASP A 101 1.06 10.15 7.68
C ASP A 101 2.58 10.03 7.60
N THR A 102 3.11 8.82 7.70
CA THR A 102 4.55 8.58 7.50
C THR A 102 4.93 8.62 6.03
N TYR A 103 3.98 8.37 5.14
CA TYR A 103 4.17 8.38 3.68
C TYR A 103 3.90 9.74 3.06
N VAL A 104 2.78 10.35 3.42
CA VAL A 104 2.33 11.63 2.86
C VAL A 104 1.64 12.46 3.94
N ASP A 105 2.12 13.69 4.16
CA ASP A 105 1.52 14.56 5.17
C ASP A 105 0.10 14.98 4.77
N GLY A 106 -0.85 14.83 5.70
CA GLY A 106 -2.23 15.30 5.54
C GLY A 106 -3.03 14.63 4.43
N PHE A 107 -2.61 13.48 3.95
CA PHE A 107 -3.27 12.81 2.83
C PHE A 107 -4.70 12.39 3.16
N HIS A 108 -4.98 12.05 4.41
CA HIS A 108 -6.33 11.67 4.84
C HIS A 108 -7.35 12.81 4.71
N ASP A 109 -6.90 14.07 4.65
CA ASP A 109 -7.76 15.25 4.44
C ASP A 109 -7.91 15.59 2.95
N ASP A 110 -7.16 14.96 2.07
CA ASP A 110 -7.24 15.14 0.62
C ASP A 110 -8.40 14.32 0.06
N LYS A 111 -9.06 14.85 -0.98
CA LYS A 111 -10.15 14.12 -1.63
C LYS A 111 -9.71 12.74 -2.14
N TYR A 112 -8.47 12.61 -2.59
CA TYR A 112 -7.93 11.33 -3.03
C TYR A 112 -7.64 10.38 -1.87
N GLY A 113 -7.48 10.88 -0.65
CA GLY A 113 -7.30 10.05 0.53
C GLY A 113 -8.47 9.10 0.74
N VAL A 114 -9.69 9.58 0.60
CA VAL A 114 -10.91 8.75 0.70
C VAL A 114 -10.94 7.70 -0.40
N ILE A 115 -10.61 8.11 -1.63
CA ILE A 115 -10.58 7.19 -2.79
C ILE A 115 -9.54 6.09 -2.58
N VAL A 116 -8.35 6.45 -2.13
CA VAL A 116 -7.26 5.48 -1.88
C VAL A 116 -7.66 4.51 -0.77
N GLU A 117 -8.22 5.02 0.33
CA GLU A 117 -8.70 4.16 1.42
C GLU A 117 -9.70 3.13 0.91
N ASN A 118 -10.72 3.59 0.18
CA ASN A 118 -11.76 2.70 -0.35
C ASN A 118 -11.19 1.70 -1.36
N THR A 119 -10.24 2.13 -2.19
CA THR A 119 -9.58 1.25 -3.17
C THR A 119 -8.81 0.14 -2.46
N ILE A 120 -8.06 0.48 -1.42
CA ILE A 120 -7.29 -0.51 -0.65
C ILE A 120 -8.24 -1.47 0.06
N ARG A 121 -9.29 -0.98 0.72
CA ARG A 121 -10.25 -1.84 1.42
C ARG A 121 -10.92 -2.86 0.51
N ASN A 122 -11.12 -2.51 -0.74
CA ASN A 122 -11.90 -3.33 -1.68
C ASN A 122 -11.04 -4.06 -2.71
N HIS A 123 -9.70 -3.96 -2.66
CA HIS A 123 -8.86 -4.50 -3.74
C HIS A 123 -8.89 -6.02 -3.86
N SER A 124 -9.33 -6.73 -2.82
CA SER A 124 -9.46 -8.18 -2.81
C SER A 124 -10.91 -8.66 -2.78
N ALA A 125 -11.87 -7.77 -3.09
CA ALA A 125 -13.30 -8.09 -2.99
C ALA A 125 -13.84 -9.00 -4.12
N PHE A 126 -13.00 -9.41 -5.06
CA PHE A 126 -13.37 -10.23 -6.21
C PHE A 126 -12.82 -11.64 -6.13
#